data_c63999d8d066fd58e15c36913f429dcd
#
_entry.id   c63999d8d066fd58e15c36913f429dcd
#
_cell.length_a   1.000
_cell.length_b   1.000
_cell.length_c   1.000
_cell.angle_alpha   90.00
_cell.angle_beta   90.00
_cell.angle_gamma   90.00
#
_symmetry.space_group_name_H-M   'P 1'
#
loop_
_entity.id
_entity.type
_entity.pdbx_description
1 polymer ?
#
loop_
_entity_poly.entity_id
_entity_poly.type
_entity_poly.pdbx_seq_one_letter_code
_entity_poly.pdbx_strand_id
1 'polypeptide(L)'
;NEDIEKLELFLAHNLPDLVCYMVGPVAIFIYLMTVNIPLALVSLVPLILAVVVMGVMFRNTDGLMDRANRSITTLNSVMIEYISGMKLIKAYNMGSKSFQKFSGAIQEENAMWNETSRRMGPPYATFVVLIECGMLLMVPLGGMFFLKGSLAASAFLLFVYVGSMYLTEIRPLQELGTNFANVLGAITKTKEILDVPVYEGGKDFPKNHEIELKNVRFSYDGKTDVLQGVNLKIRDGERMALVGQSGAGKSTVIELISRFYDVQEGEVLIGGINVNELNYDTILKNIAIVFQKTFLTRDSVLENIRMGSDASLEEVRAAAREAQIDDFIMSLPDGYDTKVGSFGSRFSGGEKQRIAIARAILKNAPILILDEATSASDPENQMEIDKAIQNLCKGRTVIVVAHRLSALKMCDRVAVVENHTITNVGTHEEVRKENAYYQKAWEDYETARGITYQLEGGGQNESK
;
A
#
# COMPACT_ATOMS: atom_id res chain seq x y z
N ASN A 1 -4.67 10.78 -4.44
CA ASN A 1 -5.08 12.21 -4.49
C ASN A 1 -4.55 12.90 -5.76
N GLU A 2 -3.25 12.84 -6.07
CA GLU A 2 -2.65 13.50 -7.25
C GLU A 2 -3.31 13.11 -8.59
N ASP A 3 -3.65 11.83 -8.76
CA ASP A 3 -4.29 11.35 -10.00
C ASP A 3 -5.75 11.81 -10.12
N ILE A 4 -6.47 11.95 -8.99
CA ILE A 4 -7.83 12.50 -8.96
C ILE A 4 -7.82 14.00 -9.26
N GLU A 5 -6.85 14.73 -8.72
CA GLU A 5 -6.66 16.17 -8.98
C GLU A 5 -6.36 16.43 -10.47
N LYS A 6 -5.54 15.57 -11.12
CA LYS A 6 -5.32 15.63 -12.57
C LYS A 6 -6.59 15.43 -13.38
N LEU A 7 -7.47 14.52 -12.94
CA LEU A 7 -8.75 14.28 -13.58
C LEU A 7 -9.70 15.48 -13.44
N GLU A 8 -9.78 16.06 -12.24
CA GLU A 8 -10.56 17.27 -11.99
C GLU A 8 -10.10 18.45 -12.84
N LEU A 9 -8.77 18.70 -12.88
CA LEU A 9 -8.16 19.75 -13.67
C LEU A 9 -8.47 19.59 -15.17
N PHE A 10 -8.43 18.34 -15.65
CA PHE A 10 -8.74 18.05 -17.04
C PHE A 10 -10.20 18.35 -17.36
N LEU A 11 -11.15 17.89 -16.54
CA LEU A 11 -12.57 18.10 -16.77
C LEU A 11 -12.99 19.57 -16.61
N ALA A 12 -12.44 20.27 -15.63
CA ALA A 12 -12.83 21.63 -15.30
C ALA A 12 -12.18 22.69 -16.23
N HIS A 13 -10.96 22.45 -16.69
CA HIS A 13 -10.19 23.45 -17.45
C HIS A 13 -9.80 22.95 -18.85
N ASN A 14 -9.17 21.79 -18.95
CA ASN A 14 -8.62 21.35 -20.23
C ASN A 14 -9.68 21.01 -21.29
N LEU A 15 -10.85 20.52 -20.88
CA LEU A 15 -11.93 20.18 -21.80
C LEU A 15 -12.61 21.43 -22.40
N PRO A 16 -12.96 22.49 -21.62
CA PRO A 16 -13.40 23.77 -22.17
C PRO A 16 -12.33 24.42 -23.08
N ASP A 17 -11.06 24.40 -22.67
CA ASP A 17 -9.96 24.94 -23.45
C ASP A 17 -9.80 24.24 -24.80
N LEU A 18 -9.97 22.92 -24.86
CA LEU A 18 -9.96 22.15 -26.11
C LEU A 18 -10.98 22.71 -27.12
N VAL A 19 -12.18 23.03 -26.65
CA VAL A 19 -13.22 23.60 -27.50
C VAL A 19 -12.82 24.99 -28.01
N CYS A 20 -12.25 25.84 -27.14
CA CYS A 20 -11.80 27.16 -27.53
C CYS A 20 -10.67 27.12 -28.55
N TYR A 21 -9.65 26.28 -28.32
CA TYR A 21 -8.50 26.13 -29.21
C TYR A 21 -8.83 25.49 -30.57
N MET A 22 -9.95 24.80 -30.70
CA MET A 22 -10.44 24.28 -31.98
C MET A 22 -11.38 25.24 -32.69
N VAL A 23 -12.34 25.83 -31.98
CA VAL A 23 -13.38 26.67 -32.58
C VAL A 23 -12.80 27.97 -33.11
N GLY A 24 -11.89 28.62 -32.37
CA GLY A 24 -11.28 29.88 -32.79
C GLY A 24 -10.58 29.79 -34.15
N PRO A 25 -9.56 28.94 -34.32
CA PRO A 25 -8.86 28.76 -35.60
C PRO A 25 -9.80 28.36 -36.74
N VAL A 26 -10.77 27.48 -36.50
CA VAL A 26 -11.73 27.06 -37.53
C VAL A 26 -12.60 28.24 -37.96
N ALA A 27 -13.13 29.03 -37.04
CA ALA A 27 -13.93 30.20 -37.35
C ALA A 27 -13.14 31.26 -38.15
N ILE A 28 -11.89 31.51 -37.73
CA ILE A 28 -11.00 32.41 -38.45
C ILE A 28 -10.69 31.89 -39.88
N PHE A 29 -10.39 30.60 -40.03
CA PHE A 29 -10.15 29.99 -41.29
C PHE A 29 -11.37 30.10 -42.23
N ILE A 30 -12.59 29.82 -41.76
CA ILE A 30 -13.84 29.98 -42.52
C ILE A 30 -13.98 31.45 -42.97
N TYR A 31 -13.70 32.41 -42.07
CA TYR A 31 -13.73 33.83 -42.41
C TYR A 31 -12.73 34.16 -43.51
N LEU A 32 -11.47 33.73 -43.42
CA LEU A 32 -10.43 33.93 -44.41
C LEU A 32 -10.81 33.34 -45.78
N MET A 33 -11.53 32.19 -45.79
CA MET A 33 -12.07 31.59 -47.04
C MET A 33 -13.11 32.51 -47.73
N THR A 34 -13.87 33.31 -46.99
CA THR A 34 -14.81 34.27 -47.60
C THR A 34 -14.09 35.47 -48.23
N VAL A 35 -12.86 35.79 -47.79
CA VAL A 35 -12.09 36.93 -48.28
C VAL A 35 -11.25 36.54 -49.52
N ASN A 36 -10.49 35.46 -49.46
CA ASN A 36 -9.67 34.96 -50.56
C ASN A 36 -9.33 33.48 -50.39
N ILE A 37 -9.98 32.61 -51.20
CA ILE A 37 -9.85 31.16 -51.09
C ILE A 37 -8.39 30.68 -51.29
N PRO A 38 -7.66 31.06 -52.36
CA PRO A 38 -6.31 30.60 -52.59
C PRO A 38 -5.38 30.94 -51.43
N LEU A 39 -5.48 32.15 -50.88
CA LEU A 39 -4.61 32.60 -49.76
C LEU A 39 -4.95 31.93 -48.44
N ALA A 40 -6.25 31.68 -48.22
CA ALA A 40 -6.71 30.91 -47.04
C ALA A 40 -6.22 29.45 -47.08
N LEU A 41 -6.21 28.79 -48.26
CA LEU A 41 -5.66 27.45 -48.41
C LEU A 41 -4.13 27.42 -48.15
N VAL A 42 -3.42 28.46 -48.61
CA VAL A 42 -1.97 28.58 -48.36
C VAL A 42 -1.69 28.73 -46.87
N SER A 43 -2.56 29.42 -46.10
CA SER A 43 -2.38 29.56 -44.65
C SER A 43 -2.43 28.24 -43.90
N LEU A 44 -3.01 27.16 -44.46
CA LEU A 44 -3.02 25.82 -43.85
C LEU A 44 -1.76 25.00 -44.07
N VAL A 45 -0.90 25.40 -45.05
CA VAL A 45 0.31 24.62 -45.37
C VAL A 45 1.21 24.37 -44.14
N PRO A 46 1.51 25.40 -43.32
CA PRO A 46 2.29 25.18 -42.09
C PRO A 46 1.68 24.17 -41.15
N LEU A 47 0.36 24.20 -40.98
CA LEU A 47 -0.38 23.24 -40.12
C LEU A 47 -0.25 21.81 -40.64
N ILE A 48 -0.43 21.59 -41.95
CA ILE A 48 -0.34 20.26 -42.54
C ILE A 48 1.09 19.70 -42.34
N LEU A 49 2.12 20.51 -42.57
CA LEU A 49 3.50 20.12 -42.32
C LEU A 49 3.77 19.84 -40.85
N ALA A 50 3.24 20.66 -39.96
CA ALA A 50 3.37 20.49 -38.49
C ALA A 50 2.73 19.17 -38.02
N VAL A 51 1.54 18.83 -38.54
CA VAL A 51 0.86 17.55 -38.20
C VAL A 51 1.69 16.36 -38.71
N VAL A 52 2.28 16.43 -39.91
CA VAL A 52 3.15 15.35 -40.40
C VAL A 52 4.38 15.19 -39.52
N VAL A 53 5.02 16.27 -39.12
CA VAL A 53 6.19 16.24 -38.22
C VAL A 53 5.83 15.61 -36.89
N MET A 54 4.67 15.97 -36.30
CA MET A 54 4.18 15.38 -35.06
C MET A 54 3.88 13.89 -35.22
N GLY A 55 3.25 13.47 -36.30
CA GLY A 55 2.98 12.05 -36.57
C GLY A 55 4.27 11.22 -36.66
N VAL A 56 5.32 11.76 -37.33
CA VAL A 56 6.64 11.12 -37.37
C VAL A 56 7.27 11.06 -35.96
N MET A 57 7.15 12.12 -35.19
CA MET A 57 7.67 12.18 -33.82
C MET A 57 7.04 11.06 -32.95
N PHE A 58 5.73 10.98 -32.90
CA PHE A 58 5.05 9.97 -32.10
C PHE A 58 5.42 8.55 -32.51
N ARG A 59 5.51 8.28 -33.79
CA ARG A 59 5.94 6.97 -34.30
C ARG A 59 7.35 6.59 -33.90
N ASN A 60 8.28 7.56 -33.80
CA ASN A 60 9.67 7.34 -33.45
C ASN A 60 9.95 7.33 -31.96
N THR A 61 8.97 7.68 -31.13
CA THR A 61 9.07 7.73 -29.65
C THR A 61 8.27 6.64 -28.95
N ASP A 62 7.75 5.68 -29.71
CA ASP A 62 6.99 4.56 -29.16
C ASP A 62 7.81 3.78 -28.11
N GLY A 63 7.20 3.52 -26.95
CA GLY A 63 7.83 2.88 -25.78
C GLY A 63 8.89 3.70 -25.03
N LEU A 64 9.25 4.91 -25.50
CA LEU A 64 10.23 5.76 -24.81
C LEU A 64 9.66 6.30 -23.49
N MET A 65 8.39 6.70 -23.49
CA MET A 65 7.71 7.21 -22.29
C MET A 65 7.55 6.12 -21.22
N ASP A 66 7.26 4.89 -21.63
CA ASP A 66 7.17 3.75 -20.70
C ASP A 66 8.52 3.46 -20.03
N ARG A 67 9.62 3.57 -20.80
CA ARG A 67 10.98 3.42 -20.24
C ARG A 67 11.32 4.56 -19.28
N ALA A 68 10.96 5.80 -19.61
CA ALA A 68 11.15 6.94 -18.73
C ALA A 68 10.36 6.77 -17.42
N ASN A 69 9.10 6.36 -17.48
CA ASN A 69 8.27 6.10 -16.30
C ASN A 69 8.85 4.97 -15.42
N ARG A 70 9.39 3.90 -16.02
CA ARG A 70 10.06 2.83 -15.27
C ARG A 70 11.32 3.32 -14.57
N SER A 71 12.12 4.19 -15.23
CA SER A 71 13.32 4.77 -14.63
C SER A 71 12.99 5.62 -13.40
N ILE A 72 11.94 6.46 -13.46
CA ILE A 72 11.42 7.23 -12.31
C ILE A 72 10.98 6.30 -11.18
N THR A 73 10.24 5.22 -11.48
CA THR A 73 9.80 4.24 -10.49
C THR A 73 10.99 3.56 -9.82
N THR A 74 12.01 3.20 -10.58
CA THR A 74 13.26 2.62 -10.05
C THR A 74 13.99 3.60 -9.15
N LEU A 75 14.14 4.86 -9.55
CA LEU A 75 14.76 5.90 -8.73
C LEU A 75 14.01 6.08 -7.40
N ASN A 76 12.67 6.17 -7.43
CA ASN A 76 11.85 6.29 -6.23
C ASN A 76 12.05 5.10 -5.29
N SER A 77 12.08 3.88 -5.81
CA SER A 77 12.32 2.67 -5.03
C SER A 77 13.70 2.68 -4.36
N VAL A 78 14.75 3.04 -5.09
CA VAL A 78 16.11 3.14 -4.57
C VAL A 78 16.22 4.25 -3.53
N MET A 79 15.52 5.38 -3.72
CA MET A 79 15.49 6.49 -2.76
C MET A 79 14.83 6.08 -1.43
N ILE A 80 13.71 5.37 -1.49
CA ILE A 80 13.03 4.84 -0.30
C ILE A 80 13.93 3.82 0.43
N GLU A 81 14.56 2.91 -0.31
CA GLU A 81 15.52 1.94 0.24
C GLU A 81 16.69 2.65 0.95
N TYR A 82 17.26 3.68 0.30
CA TYR A 82 18.37 4.47 0.85
C TYR A 82 17.99 5.18 2.14
N ILE A 83 16.83 5.86 2.16
CA ILE A 83 16.33 6.60 3.34
C ILE A 83 16.01 5.63 4.48
N SER A 84 15.29 4.55 4.19
CA SER A 84 14.89 3.54 5.19
C SER A 84 16.09 2.80 5.77
N GLY A 85 17.11 2.54 4.93
CA GLY A 85 18.35 1.87 5.31
C GLY A 85 19.42 2.78 5.93
N MET A 86 19.19 4.08 6.10
CA MET A 86 20.21 5.05 6.49
C MET A 86 20.94 4.70 7.80
N LYS A 87 20.21 4.16 8.79
CA LYS A 87 20.82 3.72 10.06
C LYS A 87 21.83 2.58 9.85
N LEU A 88 21.47 1.61 8.99
CA LEU A 88 22.32 0.47 8.65
C LEU A 88 23.54 0.93 7.83
N ILE A 89 23.34 1.79 6.85
CA ILE A 89 24.39 2.37 6.02
C ILE A 89 25.45 3.07 6.88
N LYS A 90 24.99 3.85 7.87
CA LYS A 90 25.90 4.53 8.84
C LYS A 90 26.60 3.54 9.77
N ALA A 91 25.88 2.55 10.31
CA ALA A 91 26.43 1.57 11.23
C ALA A 91 27.55 0.73 10.61
N TYR A 92 27.43 0.38 9.33
CA TYR A 92 28.41 -0.44 8.61
C TYR A 92 29.36 0.36 7.71
N ASN A 93 29.32 1.70 7.78
CA ASN A 93 30.13 2.61 6.96
C ASN A 93 30.04 2.32 5.45
N MET A 94 28.85 1.93 4.98
CA MET A 94 28.58 1.56 3.59
C MET A 94 28.25 2.77 2.70
N GLY A 95 28.55 4.00 3.14
CA GLY A 95 28.14 5.23 2.47
C GLY A 95 28.52 5.29 1.01
N SER A 96 29.75 4.87 0.63
CA SER A 96 30.20 4.92 -0.76
C SER A 96 29.46 3.95 -1.69
N LYS A 97 29.22 2.69 -1.27
CA LYS A 97 28.53 1.69 -2.08
C LYS A 97 27.03 1.99 -2.22
N SER A 98 26.39 2.39 -1.15
CA SER A 98 24.97 2.74 -1.14
C SER A 98 24.72 4.01 -1.95
N PHE A 99 25.63 5.00 -1.86
CA PHE A 99 25.61 6.21 -2.66
C PHE A 99 25.81 5.93 -4.15
N GLN A 100 26.65 4.96 -4.52
CA GLN A 100 26.85 4.55 -5.92
C GLN A 100 25.55 4.01 -6.54
N LYS A 101 24.79 3.16 -5.81
CA LYS A 101 23.49 2.65 -6.28
C LYS A 101 22.50 3.78 -6.55
N PHE A 102 22.38 4.72 -5.60
CA PHE A 102 21.53 5.90 -5.74
C PHE A 102 21.98 6.84 -6.86
N SER A 103 23.28 7.15 -6.91
CA SER A 103 23.86 7.96 -7.99
C SER A 103 23.70 7.31 -9.38
N GLY A 104 23.82 5.97 -9.45
CA GLY A 104 23.56 5.22 -10.68
C GLY A 104 22.12 5.37 -11.16
N ALA A 105 21.14 5.26 -10.28
CA ALA A 105 19.73 5.45 -10.61
C ALA A 105 19.44 6.89 -11.11
N ILE A 106 20.07 7.91 -10.50
CA ILE A 106 19.96 9.30 -10.97
C ILE A 106 20.60 9.46 -12.35
N GLN A 107 21.75 8.84 -12.59
CA GLN A 107 22.42 8.92 -13.90
C GLN A 107 21.60 8.23 -14.98
N GLU A 108 20.97 7.10 -14.68
CA GLU A 108 20.08 6.40 -15.60
C GLU A 108 18.85 7.26 -15.95
N GLU A 109 18.22 7.89 -14.95
CA GLU A 109 17.11 8.82 -15.18
C GLU A 109 17.53 10.02 -16.03
N ASN A 110 18.66 10.65 -15.71
CA ASN A 110 19.21 11.74 -16.52
C ASN A 110 19.52 11.32 -17.95
N ALA A 111 20.06 10.11 -18.14
CA ALA A 111 20.32 9.58 -19.49
C ALA A 111 19.00 9.38 -20.27
N MET A 112 17.96 8.89 -19.62
CA MET A 112 16.62 8.75 -20.20
C MET A 112 16.02 10.10 -20.60
N TRP A 113 16.09 11.11 -19.74
CA TRP A 113 15.62 12.46 -20.07
C TRP A 113 16.43 13.11 -21.20
N ASN A 114 17.74 12.89 -21.24
CA ASN A 114 18.58 13.35 -22.33
C ASN A 114 18.22 12.63 -23.64
N GLU A 115 17.98 11.33 -23.63
CA GLU A 115 17.53 10.58 -24.82
C GLU A 115 16.17 11.09 -25.29
N THR A 116 15.21 11.26 -24.37
CA THR A 116 13.88 11.81 -24.65
C THR A 116 13.98 13.19 -25.29
N SER A 117 14.75 14.09 -24.68
CA SER A 117 14.96 15.45 -25.20
C SER A 117 15.60 15.46 -26.56
N ARG A 118 16.58 14.60 -26.82
CA ARG A 118 17.23 14.50 -28.15
C ARG A 118 16.30 13.96 -29.23
N ARG A 119 15.40 13.05 -28.90
CA ARG A 119 14.45 12.45 -29.86
C ARG A 119 13.22 13.32 -30.10
N MET A 120 12.69 13.94 -29.06
CA MET A 120 11.46 14.74 -29.11
C MET A 120 11.72 16.22 -29.37
N GLY A 121 12.85 16.77 -28.90
CA GLY A 121 13.17 18.19 -29.01
C GLY A 121 13.20 18.73 -30.42
N PRO A 122 13.98 18.16 -31.35
CA PRO A 122 14.05 18.67 -32.71
C PRO A 122 12.72 18.64 -33.47
N PRO A 123 11.94 17.53 -33.49
CA PRO A 123 10.62 17.52 -34.10
C PRO A 123 9.67 18.53 -33.45
N TYR A 124 9.70 18.66 -32.12
CA TYR A 124 8.88 19.64 -31.39
C TYR A 124 9.24 21.08 -31.80
N ALA A 125 10.54 21.43 -31.81
CA ALA A 125 10.99 22.73 -32.26
C ALA A 125 10.57 23.02 -33.73
N THR A 126 10.65 22.01 -34.59
CA THR A 126 10.20 22.12 -35.99
C THR A 126 8.70 22.37 -36.07
N PHE A 127 7.88 21.68 -35.26
CA PHE A 127 6.45 21.90 -35.17
C PHE A 127 6.12 23.34 -34.76
N VAL A 128 6.76 23.85 -33.70
CA VAL A 128 6.56 25.24 -33.25
C VAL A 128 6.95 26.24 -34.33
N VAL A 129 8.12 26.08 -34.94
CA VAL A 129 8.59 26.96 -36.00
C VAL A 129 7.64 26.95 -37.19
N LEU A 130 7.13 25.78 -37.61
CA LEU A 130 6.19 25.69 -38.74
C LEU A 130 4.89 26.46 -38.44
N ILE A 131 4.34 26.35 -37.26
CA ILE A 131 3.10 27.05 -36.86
C ILE A 131 3.33 28.56 -36.79
N GLU A 132 4.48 29.02 -36.30
CA GLU A 132 4.82 30.45 -36.17
C GLU A 132 5.30 31.09 -37.48
N CYS A 133 5.78 30.30 -38.44
CA CYS A 133 6.27 30.78 -39.72
C CYS A 133 5.20 31.20 -40.76
N GLY A 134 3.91 31.27 -40.36
CA GLY A 134 2.81 31.66 -41.25
C GLY A 134 3.08 32.98 -42.00
N MET A 135 3.70 33.95 -41.33
CA MET A 135 4.02 35.27 -41.91
C MET A 135 5.02 35.16 -43.07
N LEU A 136 5.96 34.20 -43.05
CA LEU A 136 6.95 33.98 -44.14
C LEU A 136 6.26 33.55 -45.44
N LEU A 137 5.08 32.95 -45.39
CA LEU A 137 4.27 32.60 -46.53
C LEU A 137 3.29 33.70 -46.94
N MET A 138 2.62 34.31 -45.92
CA MET A 138 1.58 35.30 -46.17
C MET A 138 2.09 36.60 -46.74
N VAL A 139 3.28 37.10 -46.33
CA VAL A 139 3.85 38.34 -46.84
C VAL A 139 4.24 38.26 -48.33
N PRO A 140 5.04 37.29 -48.81
CA PRO A 140 5.40 37.26 -50.21
C PRO A 140 4.23 36.86 -51.11
N LEU A 141 3.46 35.85 -50.78
CA LEU A 141 2.34 35.39 -51.58
C LEU A 141 1.18 36.40 -51.61
N GLY A 142 0.78 36.90 -50.43
CA GLY A 142 -0.21 37.96 -50.34
C GLY A 142 0.21 39.25 -51.04
N GLY A 143 1.51 39.62 -50.94
CA GLY A 143 2.10 40.72 -51.68
C GLY A 143 2.02 40.56 -53.19
N MET A 144 2.27 39.34 -53.73
CA MET A 144 2.08 39.04 -55.13
C MET A 144 0.62 39.24 -55.58
N PHE A 145 -0.34 38.77 -54.81
CA PHE A 145 -1.77 38.97 -55.12
C PHE A 145 -2.18 40.45 -55.05
N PHE A 146 -1.64 41.19 -54.09
CA PHE A 146 -1.83 42.64 -53.99
C PHE A 146 -1.25 43.41 -55.16
N LEU A 147 0.01 43.13 -55.53
CA LEU A 147 0.67 43.78 -56.70
C LEU A 147 0.01 43.47 -58.02
N LYS A 148 -0.62 42.30 -58.15
CA LYS A 148 -1.45 41.95 -59.31
C LYS A 148 -2.82 42.60 -59.34
N GLY A 149 -3.16 43.37 -58.30
CA GLY A 149 -4.47 44.02 -58.19
C GLY A 149 -5.64 43.07 -57.87
N SER A 150 -5.35 41.80 -57.51
CA SER A 150 -6.37 40.80 -57.22
C SER A 150 -6.75 40.75 -55.72
N LEU A 151 -6.06 41.54 -54.87
CA LEU A 151 -6.29 41.61 -53.45
C LEU A 151 -6.30 43.08 -53.01
N ALA A 152 -7.31 43.50 -52.23
CA ALA A 152 -7.33 44.83 -51.62
C ALA A 152 -6.27 44.98 -50.51
N ALA A 153 -5.75 46.20 -50.27
CA ALA A 153 -4.75 46.44 -49.24
C ALA A 153 -5.21 46.01 -47.85
N SER A 154 -6.47 46.26 -47.52
CA SER A 154 -7.08 45.85 -46.25
C SER A 154 -7.10 44.30 -46.09
N ALA A 155 -7.42 43.57 -47.17
CA ALA A 155 -7.40 42.11 -47.15
C ALA A 155 -5.97 41.56 -47.08
N PHE A 156 -4.99 42.21 -47.73
CA PHE A 156 -3.58 41.84 -47.62
C PHE A 156 -3.10 41.96 -46.16
N LEU A 157 -3.38 43.09 -45.51
CA LEU A 157 -3.01 43.28 -44.10
C LEU A 157 -3.74 42.28 -43.17
N LEU A 158 -4.98 41.96 -43.46
CA LEU A 158 -5.75 40.93 -42.72
C LEU A 158 -5.03 39.56 -42.80
N PHE A 159 -4.62 39.13 -44.01
CA PHE A 159 -3.91 37.85 -44.17
C PHE A 159 -2.52 37.87 -43.55
N VAL A 160 -1.80 38.98 -43.62
CA VAL A 160 -0.50 39.10 -42.97
C VAL A 160 -0.60 39.01 -41.48
N TYR A 161 -1.61 39.60 -40.86
CA TYR A 161 -1.78 39.63 -39.41
C TYR A 161 -2.58 38.44 -38.92
N VAL A 162 -3.83 38.30 -39.33
CA VAL A 162 -4.72 37.23 -38.85
C VAL A 162 -4.39 35.88 -39.48
N GLY A 163 -4.14 35.84 -40.79
CA GLY A 163 -3.83 34.62 -41.54
C GLY A 163 -2.50 33.99 -41.18
N SER A 164 -1.59 34.73 -40.53
CA SER A 164 -0.33 34.18 -40.02
C SER A 164 -0.38 33.76 -38.57
N MET A 165 -1.29 34.35 -37.76
CA MET A 165 -1.26 34.16 -36.30
C MET A 165 -2.34 33.20 -35.79
N TYR A 166 -3.45 32.94 -36.53
CA TYR A 166 -4.51 32.13 -36.02
C TYR A 166 -4.11 30.66 -35.75
N LEU A 167 -3.07 30.15 -36.37
CA LEU A 167 -2.53 28.81 -36.15
C LEU A 167 -1.78 28.70 -34.80
N THR A 168 -1.30 29.84 -34.25
CA THR A 168 -0.61 29.81 -32.95
C THR A 168 -1.56 29.40 -31.80
N GLU A 169 -2.87 29.67 -31.98
CA GLU A 169 -3.90 29.20 -31.06
C GLU A 169 -4.05 27.67 -31.01
N ILE A 170 -3.51 26.94 -32.00
CA ILE A 170 -3.52 25.46 -32.03
C ILE A 170 -2.39 24.87 -31.18
N ARG A 171 -1.34 25.67 -30.89
CA ARG A 171 -0.18 25.20 -30.12
C ARG A 171 -0.54 24.58 -28.75
N PRO A 172 -1.46 25.15 -27.95
CA PRO A 172 -1.85 24.55 -26.67
C PRO A 172 -2.50 23.17 -26.79
N LEU A 173 -3.07 22.80 -27.95
CA LEU A 173 -3.62 21.46 -28.18
C LEU A 173 -2.62 20.33 -27.96
N GLN A 174 -1.34 20.59 -28.19
CA GLN A 174 -0.28 19.62 -27.95
C GLN A 174 -0.08 19.35 -26.45
N GLU A 175 -0.12 20.40 -25.63
CA GLU A 175 -0.05 20.28 -24.17
C GLU A 175 -1.25 19.53 -23.63
N LEU A 176 -2.46 19.80 -24.18
CA LEU A 176 -3.66 19.05 -23.88
C LEU A 176 -3.56 17.57 -24.25
N GLY A 177 -2.88 17.22 -25.37
CA GLY A 177 -2.62 15.84 -25.74
C GLY A 177 -1.78 15.09 -24.73
N THR A 178 -0.76 15.72 -24.16
CA THR A 178 0.07 15.15 -23.10
C THR A 178 -0.72 14.99 -21.79
N ASN A 179 -1.51 15.99 -21.42
CA ASN A 179 -2.39 15.95 -20.25
C ASN A 179 -3.44 14.85 -20.39
N PHE A 180 -4.01 14.68 -21.58
CA PHE A 180 -4.99 13.61 -21.86
C PHE A 180 -4.37 12.21 -21.67
N ALA A 181 -3.15 11.97 -22.12
CA ALA A 181 -2.45 10.71 -21.90
C ALA A 181 -2.22 10.44 -20.40
N ASN A 182 -1.86 11.47 -19.63
CA ASN A 182 -1.69 11.37 -18.18
C ASN A 182 -3.01 11.05 -17.46
N VAL A 183 -4.10 11.68 -17.90
CA VAL A 183 -5.46 11.43 -17.35
C VAL A 183 -5.93 10.01 -17.68
N LEU A 184 -5.72 9.50 -18.90
CA LEU A 184 -6.03 8.12 -19.24
C LEU A 184 -5.25 7.14 -18.35
N GLY A 185 -3.96 7.42 -18.08
CA GLY A 185 -3.16 6.65 -17.14
C GLY A 185 -3.72 6.68 -15.71
N ALA A 186 -4.16 7.84 -15.23
CA ALA A 186 -4.79 8.01 -13.93
C ALA A 186 -6.13 7.26 -13.84
N ILE A 187 -6.97 7.34 -14.88
CA ILE A 187 -8.25 6.59 -14.98
C ILE A 187 -7.98 5.08 -14.92
N THR A 188 -7.01 4.59 -15.69
CA THR A 188 -6.66 3.16 -15.70
C THR A 188 -6.25 2.67 -14.31
N LYS A 189 -5.35 3.39 -13.63
CA LYS A 189 -4.93 3.06 -12.27
C LYS A 189 -6.08 3.13 -11.26
N THR A 190 -6.93 4.14 -11.36
CA THR A 190 -8.11 4.28 -10.49
C THR A 190 -9.08 3.12 -10.74
N LYS A 191 -9.29 2.76 -12.01
CA LYS A 191 -10.16 1.63 -12.39
C LYS A 191 -9.60 0.31 -11.85
N GLU A 192 -8.29 0.06 -11.94
CA GLU A 192 -7.65 -1.13 -11.37
C GLU A 192 -7.94 -1.27 -9.87
N ILE A 193 -7.99 -0.15 -9.12
CA ILE A 193 -8.33 -0.16 -7.69
C ILE A 193 -9.83 -0.41 -7.48
N LEU A 194 -10.70 0.21 -8.29
CA LEU A 194 -12.15 0.07 -8.18
C LEU A 194 -12.66 -1.31 -8.65
N ASP A 195 -11.98 -1.92 -9.60
CA ASP A 195 -12.31 -3.24 -10.13
C ASP A 195 -11.79 -4.39 -9.22
N VAL A 196 -11.07 -4.08 -8.13
CA VAL A 196 -10.71 -5.11 -7.14
C VAL A 196 -12.00 -5.72 -6.59
N PRO A 197 -12.17 -7.04 -6.68
CA PRO A 197 -13.39 -7.70 -6.20
C PRO A 197 -13.57 -7.44 -4.70
N VAL A 198 -14.74 -6.95 -4.33
CA VAL A 198 -15.15 -6.78 -2.94
C VAL A 198 -15.49 -8.15 -2.38
N TYR A 199 -15.14 -8.40 -1.11
CA TYR A 199 -15.53 -9.62 -0.44
C TYR A 199 -17.06 -9.75 -0.40
N GLU A 200 -17.56 -10.79 -1.05
CA GLU A 200 -18.97 -11.17 -1.02
C GLU A 200 -19.27 -11.99 0.22
N GLY A 201 -20.51 -11.97 0.65
CA GLY A 201 -21.01 -12.71 1.80
C GLY A 201 -22.05 -11.88 2.54
N GLY A 202 -23.14 -12.51 2.96
CA GLY A 202 -24.25 -11.80 3.56
C GLY A 202 -24.81 -12.49 4.81
N LYS A 203 -24.30 -13.66 5.19
CA LYS A 203 -24.72 -14.38 6.40
C LYS A 203 -24.19 -13.70 7.65
N ASP A 204 -25.01 -13.67 8.66
CA ASP A 204 -24.62 -13.20 9.99
C ASP A 204 -23.59 -14.11 10.64
N PHE A 205 -22.80 -13.55 11.55
CA PHE A 205 -21.79 -14.29 12.30
C PHE A 205 -22.46 -15.32 13.22
N PRO A 206 -22.01 -16.59 13.23
CA PRO A 206 -22.64 -17.64 14.00
C PRO A 206 -22.44 -17.43 15.51
N LYS A 207 -23.38 -17.97 16.33
CA LYS A 207 -23.28 -17.98 17.81
C LYS A 207 -22.29 -19.00 18.34
N ASN A 208 -22.00 -20.04 17.57
CA ASN A 208 -20.97 -21.02 17.85
C ASN A 208 -19.68 -20.55 17.21
N HIS A 209 -18.61 -20.43 17.98
CA HIS A 209 -17.32 -19.90 17.55
C HIS A 209 -16.30 -21.03 17.30
N GLU A 210 -16.77 -22.24 17.02
CA GLU A 210 -15.93 -23.35 16.56
C GLU A 210 -15.28 -22.96 15.22
N ILE A 211 -13.97 -23.21 15.09
CA ILE A 211 -13.21 -22.91 13.87
C ILE A 211 -12.75 -24.23 13.27
N GLU A 212 -12.98 -24.42 11.97
CA GLU A 212 -12.58 -25.64 11.27
C GLU A 212 -11.94 -25.29 9.90
N LEU A 213 -10.74 -25.78 9.68
CA LEU A 213 -10.07 -25.77 8.37
C LEU A 213 -10.17 -27.19 7.77
N LYS A 214 -10.65 -27.30 6.54
CA LYS A 214 -10.82 -28.57 5.82
C LYS A 214 -10.01 -28.56 4.54
N ASN A 215 -8.98 -29.39 4.51
CA ASN A 215 -8.11 -29.60 3.34
C ASN A 215 -7.65 -28.28 2.69
N VAL A 216 -7.24 -27.31 3.53
CA VAL A 216 -6.89 -25.97 3.07
C VAL A 216 -5.55 -25.94 2.38
N ARG A 217 -5.52 -25.44 1.13
CA ARG A 217 -4.34 -25.08 0.37
C ARG A 217 -4.30 -23.61 0.09
N PHE A 218 -3.11 -23.00 0.25
CA PHE A 218 -2.94 -21.57 0.05
C PHE A 218 -1.54 -21.19 -0.42
N SER A 219 -1.50 -20.23 -1.34
CA SER A 219 -0.30 -19.58 -1.88
C SER A 219 -0.54 -18.08 -2.04
N TYR A 220 0.44 -17.22 -1.67
CA TYR A 220 0.35 -15.77 -1.86
C TYR A 220 0.59 -15.35 -3.32
N ASP A 221 1.43 -16.09 -4.05
CA ASP A 221 1.86 -15.76 -5.41
C ASP A 221 1.26 -16.69 -6.49
N GLY A 222 0.43 -17.66 -6.07
CA GLY A 222 -0.14 -18.69 -6.92
C GLY A 222 0.89 -19.71 -7.47
N LYS A 223 2.14 -19.67 -7.00
CA LYS A 223 3.23 -20.55 -7.45
C LYS A 223 3.79 -21.43 -6.35
N THR A 224 3.97 -20.87 -5.16
CA THR A 224 4.57 -21.55 -4.03
C THR A 224 3.54 -21.74 -2.94
N ASP A 225 3.19 -23.00 -2.65
CA ASP A 225 2.23 -23.30 -1.59
C ASP A 225 2.85 -23.03 -0.22
N VAL A 226 2.14 -22.22 0.57
CA VAL A 226 2.48 -21.95 1.96
C VAL A 226 1.73 -22.88 2.91
N LEU A 227 0.54 -23.35 2.51
CA LEU A 227 -0.23 -24.37 3.21
C LEU A 227 -0.67 -25.45 2.21
N GLN A 228 -0.57 -26.72 2.62
CA GLN A 228 -0.87 -27.88 1.79
C GLN A 228 -1.76 -28.88 2.54
N GLY A 229 -3.07 -28.87 2.23
CA GLY A 229 -4.03 -29.81 2.77
C GLY A 229 -4.20 -29.70 4.29
N VAL A 230 -4.20 -28.50 4.83
CA VAL A 230 -4.28 -28.25 6.26
C VAL A 230 -5.67 -28.61 6.79
N ASN A 231 -5.71 -29.43 7.85
CA ASN A 231 -6.89 -29.75 8.61
C ASN A 231 -6.68 -29.36 10.08
N LEU A 232 -7.61 -28.55 10.63
CA LEU A 232 -7.57 -28.10 12.01
C LEU A 232 -9.00 -27.92 12.53
N LYS A 233 -9.25 -28.34 13.76
CA LYS A 233 -10.51 -28.10 14.44
C LYS A 233 -10.26 -27.54 15.83
N ILE A 234 -10.84 -26.35 16.11
CA ILE A 234 -10.76 -25.65 17.38
C ILE A 234 -12.20 -25.51 17.89
N ARG A 235 -12.48 -26.01 19.09
CA ARG A 235 -13.81 -25.98 19.68
C ARG A 235 -14.17 -24.58 20.17
N ASP A 236 -15.46 -24.31 20.30
CA ASP A 236 -15.94 -23.07 20.93
C ASP A 236 -15.42 -22.95 22.37
N GLY A 237 -14.81 -21.79 22.69
CA GLY A 237 -14.18 -21.54 23.99
C GLY A 237 -12.84 -22.23 24.23
N GLU A 238 -12.31 -22.99 23.28
CA GLU A 238 -11.00 -23.67 23.38
C GLU A 238 -9.84 -22.70 23.14
N ARG A 239 -8.74 -22.91 23.86
CA ARG A 239 -7.46 -22.21 23.65
C ARG A 239 -6.48 -23.12 22.95
N MET A 240 -6.20 -22.84 21.68
CA MET A 240 -5.32 -23.61 20.80
C MET A 240 -4.01 -22.89 20.59
N ALA A 241 -2.88 -23.57 20.79
CA ALA A 241 -1.58 -23.07 20.41
C ALA A 241 -1.16 -23.58 19.02
N LEU A 242 -0.67 -22.68 18.15
CA LEU A 242 0.00 -23.04 16.90
C LEU A 242 1.51 -22.95 17.11
N VAL A 243 2.21 -24.07 16.98
CA VAL A 243 3.67 -24.20 17.16
C VAL A 243 4.30 -24.71 15.87
N GLY A 244 5.51 -24.29 15.56
CA GLY A 244 6.23 -24.73 14.36
C GLY A 244 7.39 -23.80 14.02
N GLN A 245 8.22 -24.20 13.06
CA GLN A 245 9.35 -23.39 12.60
C GLN A 245 8.91 -22.02 12.05
N SER A 246 9.84 -21.06 12.03
CA SER A 246 9.59 -19.80 11.31
C SER A 246 9.36 -20.10 9.82
N GLY A 247 8.33 -19.47 9.25
CA GLY A 247 7.96 -19.71 7.85
C GLY A 247 7.10 -20.95 7.60
N ALA A 248 6.74 -21.77 8.62
CA ALA A 248 5.91 -22.97 8.44
C ALA A 248 4.44 -22.68 8.05
N GLY A 249 3.99 -21.44 8.04
CA GLY A 249 2.61 -21.07 7.66
C GLY A 249 1.69 -20.73 8.83
N LYS A 250 2.20 -20.59 10.08
CA LYS A 250 1.38 -20.25 11.27
C LYS A 250 0.60 -18.95 11.11
N SER A 251 1.26 -17.88 10.69
CA SER A 251 0.61 -16.58 10.47
C SER A 251 -0.39 -16.65 9.32
N THR A 252 -0.10 -17.44 8.29
CA THR A 252 -1.03 -17.67 7.18
C THR A 252 -2.32 -18.34 7.65
N VAL A 253 -2.25 -19.31 8.58
CA VAL A 253 -3.46 -19.94 9.16
C VAL A 253 -4.36 -18.89 9.82
N ILE A 254 -3.80 -17.98 10.63
CA ILE A 254 -4.60 -16.94 11.30
C ILE A 254 -5.13 -15.88 10.33
N GLU A 255 -4.39 -15.57 9.27
CA GLU A 255 -4.82 -14.64 8.22
C GLU A 255 -6.02 -15.20 7.42
N LEU A 256 -6.02 -16.51 7.14
CA LEU A 256 -7.14 -17.20 6.48
C LEU A 256 -8.37 -17.29 7.39
N ILE A 257 -8.20 -17.58 8.69
CA ILE A 257 -9.30 -17.58 9.66
C ILE A 257 -9.95 -16.20 9.75
N SER A 258 -9.14 -15.14 9.67
CA SER A 258 -9.61 -13.75 9.70
C SER A 258 -10.09 -13.24 8.32
N ARG A 259 -10.05 -14.10 7.30
CA ARG A 259 -10.39 -13.79 5.91
C ARG A 259 -9.62 -12.56 5.36
N PHE A 260 -8.35 -12.40 5.73
CA PHE A 260 -7.48 -11.43 5.05
C PHE A 260 -7.12 -11.90 3.64
N TYR A 261 -7.24 -13.20 3.39
CA TYR A 261 -7.12 -13.85 2.09
C TYR A 261 -8.17 -14.95 1.98
N ASP A 262 -8.65 -15.21 0.76
CA ASP A 262 -9.49 -16.37 0.47
C ASP A 262 -8.63 -17.58 0.10
N VAL A 263 -9.06 -18.77 0.49
CA VAL A 263 -8.35 -20.02 0.18
C VAL A 263 -8.49 -20.40 -1.31
N GLN A 264 -7.45 -20.99 -1.91
CA GLN A 264 -7.53 -21.51 -3.27
C GLN A 264 -8.24 -22.87 -3.33
N GLU A 265 -7.98 -23.74 -2.33
CA GLU A 265 -8.64 -25.05 -2.23
C GLU A 265 -9.00 -25.31 -0.75
N GLY A 266 -10.06 -26.08 -0.54
CA GLY A 266 -10.58 -26.38 0.79
C GLY A 266 -11.51 -25.32 1.32
N GLU A 267 -11.76 -25.36 2.64
CA GLU A 267 -12.73 -24.49 3.31
C GLU A 267 -12.23 -24.05 4.68
N VAL A 268 -12.53 -22.81 5.05
CA VAL A 268 -12.41 -22.30 6.42
C VAL A 268 -13.82 -22.02 6.94
N LEU A 269 -14.18 -22.66 8.05
CA LEU A 269 -15.52 -22.59 8.63
C LEU A 269 -15.45 -21.95 10.02
N ILE A 270 -16.40 -21.08 10.33
CA ILE A 270 -16.67 -20.59 11.69
C ILE A 270 -18.10 -20.96 12.03
N GLY A 271 -18.30 -21.72 13.12
CA GLY A 271 -19.62 -22.23 13.53
C GLY A 271 -20.31 -23.07 12.46
N GLY A 272 -19.53 -23.75 11.60
CA GLY A 272 -20.03 -24.56 10.49
C GLY A 272 -20.38 -23.77 9.22
N ILE A 273 -20.21 -22.43 9.21
CA ILE A 273 -20.46 -21.58 8.04
C ILE A 273 -19.12 -21.22 7.40
N ASN A 274 -19.02 -21.34 6.06
CA ASN A 274 -17.82 -20.94 5.34
C ASN A 274 -17.59 -19.42 5.49
N VAL A 275 -16.35 -19.01 5.80
CA VAL A 275 -16.02 -17.60 6.00
C VAL A 275 -16.32 -16.75 4.75
N ASN A 276 -16.30 -17.35 3.56
CA ASN A 276 -16.64 -16.66 2.30
C ASN A 276 -18.14 -16.34 2.19
N GLU A 277 -19.00 -17.00 2.96
CA GLU A 277 -20.44 -16.74 2.99
C GLU A 277 -20.83 -15.74 4.09
N LEU A 278 -19.94 -15.49 5.05
CA LEU A 278 -20.18 -14.53 6.14
C LEU A 278 -20.00 -13.10 5.63
N ASN A 279 -20.80 -12.19 6.20
CA ASN A 279 -20.58 -10.77 5.99
C ASN A 279 -19.20 -10.37 6.58
N TYR A 280 -18.34 -9.76 5.74
CA TYR A 280 -16.95 -9.45 6.08
C TYR A 280 -16.83 -8.52 7.30
N ASP A 281 -17.70 -7.51 7.40
CA ASP A 281 -17.71 -6.59 8.54
C ASP A 281 -18.05 -7.33 9.85
N THR A 282 -18.91 -8.36 9.78
CA THR A 282 -19.25 -9.16 10.95
C THR A 282 -18.10 -10.08 11.38
N ILE A 283 -17.32 -10.61 10.42
CA ILE A 283 -16.09 -11.35 10.74
C ILE A 283 -15.13 -10.42 11.49
N LEU A 284 -14.83 -9.25 10.92
CA LEU A 284 -13.93 -8.28 11.53
C LEU A 284 -14.39 -7.78 12.90
N LYS A 285 -15.71 -7.66 13.14
CA LYS A 285 -16.27 -7.31 14.46
C LYS A 285 -16.07 -8.41 15.50
N ASN A 286 -16.16 -9.67 15.11
CA ASN A 286 -16.16 -10.81 16.00
C ASN A 286 -14.81 -11.52 16.17
N ILE A 287 -13.75 -11.05 15.50
CA ILE A 287 -12.37 -11.53 15.69
C ILE A 287 -11.51 -10.39 16.18
N ALA A 288 -10.87 -10.53 17.33
CA ALA A 288 -9.83 -9.62 17.81
C ALA A 288 -8.44 -10.21 17.55
N ILE A 289 -7.52 -9.39 17.08
CA ILE A 289 -6.15 -9.82 16.77
C ILE A 289 -5.16 -8.91 17.48
N VAL A 290 -4.22 -9.51 18.20
CA VAL A 290 -3.04 -8.84 18.75
C VAL A 290 -1.84 -9.28 17.92
N PHE A 291 -1.36 -8.39 17.06
CA PHE A 291 -0.25 -8.67 16.14
C PHE A 291 1.11 -8.62 16.84
N GLN A 292 2.08 -9.35 16.29
CA GLN A 292 3.48 -9.36 16.71
C GLN A 292 4.09 -7.93 16.70
N LYS A 293 3.85 -7.18 15.62
CA LYS A 293 4.26 -5.78 15.51
C LYS A 293 3.08 -4.87 15.78
N THR A 294 3.06 -4.29 16.97
CA THR A 294 2.02 -3.35 17.35
C THR A 294 2.18 -2.03 16.61
N PHE A 295 1.15 -1.69 15.84
CA PHE A 295 1.05 -0.40 15.17
C PHE A 295 0.24 0.59 16.01
N LEU A 296 0.78 1.80 16.20
CA LEU A 296 0.08 2.92 16.81
C LEU A 296 0.00 4.08 15.81
N THR A 297 -1.19 4.67 15.67
CA THR A 297 -1.41 5.88 14.88
C THR A 297 -0.83 7.11 15.57
N ARG A 298 -0.69 8.23 14.85
CA ARG A 298 -0.19 9.49 15.43
C ARG A 298 -1.20 10.22 16.33
N ASP A 299 -2.34 9.62 16.54
CA ASP A 299 -3.42 10.13 17.37
C ASP A 299 -3.11 10.05 18.87
N SER A 300 -4.03 10.44 19.73
CA SER A 300 -3.93 10.28 21.18
C SER A 300 -3.92 8.82 21.60
N VAL A 301 -3.49 8.51 22.83
CA VAL A 301 -3.58 7.17 23.42
C VAL A 301 -5.06 6.72 23.46
N LEU A 302 -5.98 7.63 23.78
CA LEU A 302 -7.42 7.37 23.78
C LEU A 302 -7.89 6.84 22.42
N GLU A 303 -7.61 7.56 21.34
CA GLU A 303 -8.01 7.17 19.98
C GLU A 303 -7.29 5.89 19.51
N ASN A 304 -6.05 5.70 19.94
CA ASN A 304 -5.34 4.46 19.69
C ASN A 304 -5.96 3.24 20.35
N ILE A 305 -6.61 3.38 21.51
CA ILE A 305 -7.34 2.27 22.15
C ILE A 305 -8.73 2.14 21.54
N ARG A 306 -9.44 3.22 21.28
CA ARG A 306 -10.76 3.23 20.63
C ARG A 306 -10.77 2.59 19.24
N MET A 307 -9.76 2.88 18.43
CA MET A 307 -9.67 2.44 17.03
C MET A 307 -10.97 2.65 16.24
N GLY A 308 -11.57 3.84 16.38
CA GLY A 308 -12.80 4.23 15.69
C GLY A 308 -14.10 3.73 16.32
N SER A 309 -14.07 3.13 17.52
CA SER A 309 -15.30 2.86 18.29
C SER A 309 -15.78 4.11 19.03
N ASP A 310 -17.07 4.20 19.31
CA ASP A 310 -17.70 5.28 20.10
C ASP A 310 -17.59 5.06 21.62
N ALA A 311 -16.64 4.21 22.07
CA ALA A 311 -16.47 3.89 23.48
C ALA A 311 -16.16 5.14 24.32
N SER A 312 -16.78 5.25 25.48
CA SER A 312 -16.54 6.31 26.44
C SER A 312 -15.12 6.25 27.03
N LEU A 313 -14.64 7.34 27.61
CA LEU A 313 -13.35 7.33 28.31
C LEU A 313 -13.34 6.31 29.45
N GLU A 314 -14.47 6.12 30.14
CA GLU A 314 -14.57 5.15 31.24
C GLU A 314 -14.40 3.70 30.76
N GLU A 315 -15.01 3.34 29.64
CA GLU A 315 -14.86 2.02 29.02
C GLU A 315 -13.42 1.80 28.55
N VAL A 316 -12.80 2.82 27.93
CA VAL A 316 -11.39 2.76 27.52
C VAL A 316 -10.48 2.58 28.74
N ARG A 317 -10.72 3.30 29.84
CA ARG A 317 -9.97 3.15 31.09
C ARG A 317 -10.16 1.78 31.72
N ALA A 318 -11.37 1.24 31.68
CA ALA A 318 -11.63 -0.12 32.17
C ALA A 318 -10.80 -1.16 31.39
N ALA A 319 -10.81 -1.08 30.05
CA ALA A 319 -9.99 -1.92 29.19
C ALA A 319 -8.48 -1.75 29.45
N ALA A 320 -8.03 -0.51 29.67
CA ALA A 320 -6.62 -0.21 29.96
C ALA A 320 -6.18 -0.76 31.34
N ARG A 321 -7.05 -0.76 32.36
CA ARG A 321 -6.78 -1.39 33.66
C ARG A 321 -6.63 -2.90 33.53
N GLU A 322 -7.52 -3.55 32.80
CA GLU A 322 -7.41 -5.00 32.53
C GLU A 322 -6.15 -5.34 31.74
N ALA A 323 -5.72 -4.45 30.83
CA ALA A 323 -4.47 -4.55 30.08
C ALA A 323 -3.22 -4.11 30.87
N GLN A 324 -3.34 -3.77 32.16
CA GLN A 324 -2.23 -3.33 33.03
C GLN A 324 -1.47 -2.12 32.47
N ILE A 325 -2.16 -1.11 31.89
CA ILE A 325 -1.54 0.07 31.26
C ILE A 325 -2.15 1.40 31.72
N ASP A 326 -3.28 1.42 32.46
CA ASP A 326 -3.96 2.65 32.91
C ASP A 326 -3.05 3.53 33.76
N ASP A 327 -2.34 2.95 34.75
CA ASP A 327 -1.44 3.70 35.63
C ASP A 327 -0.30 4.36 34.85
N PHE A 328 0.27 3.66 33.87
CA PHE A 328 1.28 4.23 32.99
C PHE A 328 0.70 5.39 32.17
N ILE A 329 -0.47 5.22 31.56
CA ILE A 329 -1.12 6.28 30.76
C ILE A 329 -1.41 7.50 31.64
N MET A 330 -1.90 7.30 32.85
CA MET A 330 -2.18 8.38 33.81
C MET A 330 -0.92 9.11 34.30
N SER A 331 0.26 8.48 34.20
CA SER A 331 1.55 9.12 34.53
C SER A 331 2.07 10.02 33.42
N LEU A 332 1.51 9.94 32.21
CA LEU A 332 1.90 10.79 31.08
C LEU A 332 1.41 12.24 31.31
N PRO A 333 2.12 13.25 30.77
CA PRO A 333 1.78 14.67 30.99
C PRO A 333 0.33 15.02 30.64
N ASP A 334 -0.19 14.48 29.53
CA ASP A 334 -1.55 14.72 29.05
C ASP A 334 -2.47 13.48 29.23
N GLY A 335 -2.03 12.47 30.04
CA GLY A 335 -2.81 11.26 30.24
C GLY A 335 -3.23 10.59 28.93
N TYR A 336 -4.53 10.31 28.80
CA TYR A 336 -5.12 9.68 27.60
C TYR A 336 -5.09 10.56 26.36
N ASP A 337 -4.96 11.88 26.49
CA ASP A 337 -4.84 12.81 25.36
C ASP A 337 -3.40 12.94 24.83
N THR A 338 -2.44 12.28 25.51
CA THR A 338 -1.04 12.24 25.06
C THR A 338 -0.95 11.71 23.64
N LYS A 339 -0.39 12.53 22.73
CA LYS A 339 -0.17 12.13 21.33
C LYS A 339 0.98 11.13 21.21
N VAL A 340 0.67 10.01 20.59
CA VAL A 340 1.63 8.98 20.24
C VAL A 340 2.49 9.49 19.09
N GLY A 341 3.80 9.62 19.25
CA GLY A 341 4.69 10.04 18.17
C GLY A 341 4.63 9.11 16.94
N SER A 342 5.37 9.42 15.88
CA SER A 342 5.40 8.63 14.65
C SER A 342 5.59 7.13 14.96
N PHE A 343 4.61 6.30 14.63
CA PHE A 343 4.59 4.85 14.87
C PHE A 343 4.85 4.43 16.33
N GLY A 344 4.45 5.27 17.29
CA GLY A 344 4.65 4.99 18.72
C GLY A 344 6.10 5.14 19.18
N SER A 345 6.90 5.97 18.54
CA SER A 345 8.34 6.15 18.86
C SER A 345 8.63 6.56 20.31
N ARG A 346 7.63 7.04 21.05
CA ARG A 346 7.71 7.46 22.45
C ARG A 346 7.44 6.34 23.46
N PHE A 347 6.96 5.18 23.00
CA PHE A 347 6.56 4.06 23.86
C PHE A 347 7.50 2.87 23.69
N SER A 348 7.77 2.18 24.78
CA SER A 348 8.51 0.91 24.78
C SER A 348 7.72 -0.20 24.07
N GLY A 349 8.35 -1.30 23.74
CA GLY A 349 7.70 -2.46 23.13
C GLY A 349 6.56 -3.00 24.00
N GLY A 350 6.79 -3.13 25.31
CA GLY A 350 5.79 -3.64 26.26
C GLY A 350 4.59 -2.70 26.41
N GLU A 351 4.79 -1.39 26.46
CA GLU A 351 3.70 -0.40 26.51
C GLU A 351 2.84 -0.44 25.27
N LYS A 352 3.45 -0.48 24.09
CA LYS A 352 2.72 -0.64 22.80
C LYS A 352 1.87 -1.91 22.80
N GLN A 353 2.43 -3.00 23.30
CA GLN A 353 1.76 -4.28 23.33
C GLN A 353 0.57 -4.27 24.29
N ARG A 354 0.70 -3.67 25.49
CA ARG A 354 -0.42 -3.49 26.43
C ARG A 354 -1.51 -2.58 25.87
N ILE A 355 -1.17 -1.54 25.10
CA ILE A 355 -2.15 -0.74 24.36
C ILE A 355 -2.90 -1.60 23.32
N ALA A 356 -2.20 -2.50 22.60
CA ALA A 356 -2.86 -3.41 21.67
C ALA A 356 -3.76 -4.43 22.37
N ILE A 357 -3.37 -4.90 23.57
CA ILE A 357 -4.20 -5.76 24.43
C ILE A 357 -5.44 -4.99 24.90
N ALA A 358 -5.30 -3.72 25.31
CA ALA A 358 -6.43 -2.86 25.68
C ALA A 358 -7.44 -2.69 24.53
N ARG A 359 -6.96 -2.52 23.29
CA ARG A 359 -7.81 -2.53 22.06
C ARG A 359 -8.61 -3.83 21.94
N ALA A 360 -7.96 -4.97 22.13
CA ALA A 360 -8.59 -6.27 22.00
C ALA A 360 -9.62 -6.52 23.12
N ILE A 361 -9.34 -6.05 24.35
CA ILE A 361 -10.29 -6.10 25.47
C ILE A 361 -11.50 -5.23 25.18
N LEU A 362 -11.29 -3.97 24.75
CA LEU A 362 -12.37 -3.02 24.44
C LEU A 362 -13.26 -3.54 23.31
N LYS A 363 -12.68 -4.16 22.29
CA LYS A 363 -13.41 -4.77 21.18
C LYS A 363 -14.32 -5.91 21.61
N ASN A 364 -13.97 -6.62 22.67
CA ASN A 364 -14.74 -7.70 23.29
C ASN A 364 -15.24 -8.79 22.31
N ALA A 365 -14.39 -9.16 21.34
CA ALA A 365 -14.72 -10.16 20.33
C ALA A 365 -14.71 -11.59 20.92
N PRO A 366 -15.60 -12.51 20.47
CA PRO A 366 -15.66 -13.89 20.95
C PRO A 366 -14.47 -14.76 20.49
N ILE A 367 -13.84 -14.43 19.36
CA ILE A 367 -12.65 -15.10 18.86
C ILE A 367 -11.45 -14.17 19.04
N LEU A 368 -10.38 -14.69 19.63
CA LEU A 368 -9.14 -13.98 19.89
C LEU A 368 -7.97 -14.67 19.21
N ILE A 369 -7.16 -13.90 18.50
CA ILE A 369 -5.91 -14.34 17.87
C ILE A 369 -4.74 -13.55 18.49
N LEU A 370 -3.77 -14.28 19.03
CA LEU A 370 -2.55 -13.73 19.62
C LEU A 370 -1.35 -14.16 18.76
N ASP A 371 -0.82 -13.24 17.96
CA ASP A 371 0.37 -13.51 17.14
C ASP A 371 1.61 -13.02 17.86
N GLU A 372 2.37 -13.96 18.47
CA GLU A 372 3.59 -13.68 19.24
C GLU A 372 3.44 -12.59 20.33
N ALA A 373 2.26 -12.44 20.88
CA ALA A 373 1.92 -11.36 21.80
C ALA A 373 2.70 -11.36 23.14
N THR A 374 3.63 -12.31 23.36
CA THR A 374 4.41 -12.47 24.61
C THR A 374 5.89 -12.15 24.45
N SER A 375 6.32 -11.42 23.42
CA SER A 375 7.74 -11.24 23.08
C SER A 375 8.43 -10.04 23.75
N ALA A 376 7.90 -9.48 24.85
CA ALA A 376 8.55 -8.39 25.59
C ALA A 376 9.93 -8.81 26.12
N SER A 377 10.89 -7.88 26.07
CA SER A 377 12.30 -8.15 26.40
C SER A 377 12.63 -7.97 27.88
N ASP A 378 11.72 -7.38 28.66
CA ASP A 378 11.93 -7.00 30.05
C ASP A 378 11.07 -7.88 30.98
N PRO A 379 11.63 -8.52 32.03
CA PRO A 379 10.91 -9.41 32.94
C PRO A 379 9.70 -8.77 33.65
N GLU A 380 9.79 -7.51 34.09
CA GLU A 380 8.67 -6.80 34.74
C GLU A 380 7.52 -6.59 33.79
N ASN A 381 7.80 -6.08 32.58
CA ASN A 381 6.82 -5.92 31.52
C ASN A 381 6.18 -7.26 31.11
N GLN A 382 6.94 -8.37 31.17
CA GLN A 382 6.45 -9.70 30.83
C GLN A 382 5.33 -10.15 31.78
N MET A 383 5.50 -9.95 33.09
CA MET A 383 4.48 -10.33 34.10
C MET A 383 3.16 -9.55 33.90
N GLU A 384 3.25 -8.26 33.62
CA GLU A 384 2.06 -7.43 33.33
C GLU A 384 1.36 -7.85 32.04
N ILE A 385 2.12 -8.14 30.98
CA ILE A 385 1.60 -8.65 29.71
C ILE A 385 0.93 -10.00 29.89
N ASP A 386 1.56 -10.94 30.60
CA ASP A 386 0.99 -12.27 30.85
C ASP A 386 -0.33 -12.18 31.61
N LYS A 387 -0.43 -11.29 32.62
CA LYS A 387 -1.66 -11.02 33.37
C LYS A 387 -2.75 -10.40 32.48
N ALA A 388 -2.38 -9.44 31.64
CA ALA A 388 -3.27 -8.81 30.67
C ALA A 388 -3.84 -9.84 29.66
N ILE A 389 -2.97 -10.72 29.13
CA ILE A 389 -3.37 -11.79 28.21
C ILE A 389 -4.28 -12.81 28.91
N GLN A 390 -3.99 -13.20 30.15
CA GLN A 390 -4.87 -14.10 30.91
C GLN A 390 -6.28 -13.52 31.08
N ASN A 391 -6.39 -12.21 31.39
CA ASN A 391 -7.66 -11.52 31.45
C ASN A 391 -8.37 -11.52 30.10
N LEU A 392 -7.65 -11.20 29.04
CA LEU A 392 -8.18 -11.14 27.67
C LEU A 392 -8.69 -12.50 27.17
N CYS A 393 -8.08 -13.63 27.56
CA CYS A 393 -8.45 -14.98 27.11
C CYS A 393 -9.71 -15.56 27.76
N LYS A 394 -10.24 -14.96 28.83
CA LYS A 394 -11.39 -15.53 29.60
C LYS A 394 -12.64 -15.59 28.75
N GLY A 395 -13.24 -16.80 28.65
CA GLY A 395 -14.54 -17.02 27.99
C GLY A 395 -14.56 -16.84 26.50
N ARG A 396 -13.40 -16.93 25.82
CA ARG A 396 -13.24 -16.75 24.37
C ARG A 396 -12.61 -17.97 23.71
N THR A 397 -12.88 -18.17 22.42
CA THR A 397 -12.11 -19.08 21.57
C THR A 397 -10.78 -18.39 21.23
N VAL A 398 -9.65 -19.01 21.58
CA VAL A 398 -8.33 -18.35 21.48
C VAL A 398 -7.38 -19.16 20.62
N ILE A 399 -6.70 -18.48 19.70
CA ILE A 399 -5.60 -19.01 18.92
C ILE A 399 -4.33 -18.26 19.31
N VAL A 400 -3.30 -19.00 19.76
CA VAL A 400 -2.00 -18.44 20.15
C VAL A 400 -0.95 -18.94 19.20
N VAL A 401 -0.35 -18.06 18.41
CA VAL A 401 0.88 -18.37 17.66
C VAL A 401 2.04 -18.26 18.63
N ALA A 402 2.57 -19.40 19.05
CA ALA A 402 3.55 -19.45 20.12
C ALA A 402 4.98 -19.59 19.56
N HIS A 403 5.78 -18.55 19.75
CA HIS A 403 7.24 -18.61 19.62
C HIS A 403 7.94 -18.88 20.95
N ARG A 404 7.26 -18.59 22.08
CA ARG A 404 7.73 -18.94 23.43
C ARG A 404 6.87 -20.04 23.99
N LEU A 405 7.49 -21.13 24.36
CA LEU A 405 6.81 -22.29 24.93
C LEU A 405 6.14 -21.99 26.29
N SER A 406 6.48 -20.87 26.95
CA SER A 406 5.78 -20.41 28.16
C SER A 406 4.31 -20.10 27.91
N ALA A 407 3.94 -19.62 26.70
CA ALA A 407 2.57 -19.31 26.33
C ALA A 407 1.69 -20.57 26.20
N LEU A 408 2.29 -21.75 26.01
CA LEU A 408 1.57 -23.02 25.88
C LEU A 408 0.86 -23.44 27.19
N LYS A 409 1.35 -22.98 28.35
CA LYS A 409 0.76 -23.33 29.66
C LYS A 409 -0.68 -22.83 29.81
N MET A 410 -1.11 -21.86 29.04
CA MET A 410 -2.48 -21.36 29.07
C MET A 410 -3.37 -22.00 28.00
N CYS A 411 -2.84 -22.83 27.12
CA CYS A 411 -3.56 -23.45 26.02
C CYS A 411 -4.03 -24.85 26.40
N ASP A 412 -5.22 -25.21 25.94
CA ASP A 412 -5.85 -26.51 26.20
C ASP A 412 -5.27 -27.58 25.26
N ARG A 413 -4.97 -27.20 24.01
CA ARG A 413 -4.36 -28.08 23.00
C ARG A 413 -3.31 -27.33 22.18
N VAL A 414 -2.46 -28.13 21.54
CA VAL A 414 -1.38 -27.68 20.67
C VAL A 414 -1.56 -28.28 19.29
N ALA A 415 -1.40 -27.48 18.25
CA ALA A 415 -1.30 -27.90 16.87
C ALA A 415 0.13 -27.60 16.34
N VAL A 416 0.81 -28.61 15.83
CA VAL A 416 2.17 -28.46 15.27
C VAL A 416 2.08 -28.27 13.77
N VAL A 417 2.66 -27.16 13.30
CA VAL A 417 2.74 -26.81 11.87
C VAL A 417 4.13 -27.09 11.37
N GLU A 418 4.25 -28.10 10.50
CA GLU A 418 5.50 -28.53 9.88
C GLU A 418 5.26 -28.84 8.40
N ASN A 419 6.26 -28.59 7.56
CA ASN A 419 6.21 -28.92 6.14
C ASN A 419 4.92 -28.41 5.45
N HIS A 420 4.52 -27.18 5.77
CA HIS A 420 3.34 -26.51 5.19
C HIS A 420 1.98 -27.15 5.54
N THR A 421 1.94 -28.05 6.53
CA THR A 421 0.70 -28.69 7.01
C THR A 421 0.68 -28.80 8.53
N ILE A 422 -0.45 -29.25 9.10
CA ILE A 422 -0.57 -29.57 10.53
C ILE A 422 -0.34 -31.07 10.69
N THR A 423 0.74 -31.42 11.40
CA THR A 423 1.16 -32.82 11.59
C THR A 423 0.52 -33.48 12.81
N ASN A 424 0.40 -32.76 13.91
CA ASN A 424 -0.15 -33.28 15.16
C ASN A 424 -1.05 -32.24 15.83
N VAL A 425 -2.14 -32.71 16.44
CA VAL A 425 -3.05 -31.88 17.25
C VAL A 425 -3.46 -32.68 18.49
N GLY A 426 -3.15 -32.17 19.68
CA GLY A 426 -3.46 -32.84 20.93
C GLY A 426 -3.14 -32.00 22.16
N THR A 427 -3.26 -32.55 23.34
CA THR A 427 -2.75 -31.95 24.57
C THR A 427 -1.21 -31.83 24.51
N HIS A 428 -0.64 -30.98 25.36
CA HIS A 428 0.81 -30.84 25.46
C HIS A 428 1.52 -32.19 25.64
N GLU A 429 1.01 -33.05 26.50
CA GLU A 429 1.61 -34.35 26.80
C GLU A 429 1.51 -35.35 25.63
N GLU A 430 0.39 -35.34 24.91
CA GLU A 430 0.20 -36.18 23.72
C GLU A 430 1.16 -35.78 22.61
N VAL A 431 1.17 -34.49 22.26
CA VAL A 431 2.02 -33.95 21.18
C VAL A 431 3.50 -34.09 21.52
N ARG A 432 3.90 -33.93 22.78
CA ARG A 432 5.30 -34.14 23.22
C ARG A 432 5.78 -35.56 23.00
N LYS A 433 4.89 -36.56 23.13
CA LYS A 433 5.23 -37.97 22.90
C LYS A 433 5.25 -38.36 21.43
N GLU A 434 4.40 -37.74 20.62
CA GLU A 434 4.16 -38.16 19.23
C GLU A 434 4.96 -37.35 18.20
N ASN A 435 5.34 -36.11 18.52
CA ASN A 435 6.03 -35.24 17.60
C ASN A 435 7.47 -34.93 18.04
N ALA A 436 8.44 -35.42 17.28
CA ALA A 436 9.86 -35.28 17.60
C ALA A 436 10.36 -33.83 17.58
N TYR A 437 9.83 -32.97 16.66
CA TYR A 437 10.17 -31.56 16.61
C TYR A 437 9.71 -30.84 17.89
N TYR A 438 8.46 -31.07 18.28
CA TYR A 438 7.89 -30.45 19.46
C TYR A 438 8.58 -30.92 20.74
N GLN A 439 8.91 -32.22 20.86
CA GLN A 439 9.66 -32.78 21.96
C GLN A 439 11.02 -32.07 22.10
N LYS A 440 11.78 -31.99 21.02
CA LYS A 440 13.11 -31.33 21.03
C LYS A 440 12.99 -29.85 21.38
N ALA A 441 12.04 -29.13 20.79
CA ALA A 441 11.84 -27.70 21.11
C ALA A 441 11.50 -27.49 22.58
N TRP A 442 10.74 -28.41 23.19
CA TRP A 442 10.43 -28.36 24.61
C TRP A 442 11.63 -28.66 25.51
N GLU A 443 12.45 -29.67 25.17
CA GLU A 443 13.68 -30.01 25.88
C GLU A 443 14.70 -28.84 25.84
N ASP A 444 14.86 -28.21 24.68
CA ASP A 444 15.71 -27.03 24.52
C ASP A 444 15.21 -25.86 25.42
N TYR A 445 13.90 -25.65 25.52
CA TYR A 445 13.31 -24.64 26.39
C TYR A 445 13.52 -24.94 27.87
N GLU A 446 13.30 -26.18 28.32
CA GLU A 446 13.52 -26.60 29.72
C GLU A 446 14.99 -26.46 30.11
N THR A 447 15.90 -26.81 29.21
CA THR A 447 17.36 -26.65 29.40
C THR A 447 17.75 -25.18 29.54
N ALA A 448 17.27 -24.32 28.65
CA ALA A 448 17.52 -22.87 28.69
C ALA A 448 17.01 -22.25 30.00
N ARG A 449 15.82 -22.69 30.48
CA ARG A 449 15.25 -22.23 31.74
C ARG A 449 16.05 -22.74 32.95
N GLY A 450 16.52 -23.97 32.93
CA GLY A 450 17.37 -24.54 33.97
C GLY A 450 18.70 -23.79 34.11
N ILE A 451 19.32 -23.40 33.02
CA ILE A 451 20.55 -22.59 33.03
C ILE A 451 20.29 -21.19 33.62
N THR A 452 19.17 -20.53 33.30
CA THR A 452 18.81 -19.22 33.86
C THR A 452 18.67 -19.28 35.38
N TYR A 453 18.01 -20.32 35.92
CA TYR A 453 17.88 -20.51 37.37
C TYR A 453 19.23 -20.78 38.07
N GLN A 454 20.16 -21.46 37.40
CA GLN A 454 21.51 -21.67 37.94
C GLN A 454 22.36 -20.38 37.99
N LEU A 455 22.21 -19.52 37.00
CA LEU A 455 22.88 -18.21 36.95
C LEU A 455 22.32 -17.22 37.99
N GLU A 456 21.02 -17.25 38.25
CA GLU A 456 20.37 -16.43 39.27
C GLU A 456 20.61 -16.96 40.70
N GLY A 457 20.72 -18.27 40.86
CA GLY A 457 21.03 -18.91 42.17
C GLY A 457 22.52 -18.95 42.54
N GLY A 458 23.41 -18.82 41.54
CA GLY A 458 24.87 -18.86 41.78
C GLY A 458 25.49 -17.57 42.35
N GLY A 459 24.75 -16.48 42.37
CA GLY A 459 25.22 -15.18 42.86
C GLY A 459 25.17 -14.97 44.39
N GLN A 460 24.67 -15.94 45.17
CA GLN A 460 24.51 -15.79 46.63
C GLN A 460 25.51 -16.58 47.51
N ASN A 461 26.50 -17.26 46.96
CA ASN A 461 27.41 -18.11 47.75
C ASN A 461 28.90 -17.81 47.59
N GLU A 462 29.31 -16.57 47.33
CA GLU A 462 30.70 -16.14 47.55
C GLU A 462 30.78 -14.87 48.39
N SER A 463 30.49 -15.00 49.70
CA SER A 463 30.99 -14.10 50.73
C SER A 463 31.01 -14.83 52.09
N LYS A 464 32.03 -15.62 52.31
CA LYS A 464 32.58 -15.90 53.64
C LYS A 464 34.09 -15.87 53.57
#